data_1199bd2ad49f46f81f20fb8dbef89663
#
_entry.id   1199bd2ad49f46f81f20fb8dbef89663
#
_cell.length_a   1.000
_cell.length_b   1.000
_cell.length_c   1.000
_cell.angle_alpha   90.00
_cell.angle_beta   90.00
_cell.angle_gamma   90.00
#
_symmetry.space_group_name_H-M   'P 1'
#
loop_
_entity.id
_entity.type
_entity.pdbx_description
1 polymer ?
#
loop_
_entity_poly.entity_id
_entity_poly.type
_entity_poly.pdbx_seq_one_letter_code
_entity_poly.pdbx_strand_id
1 'polypeptide(L)'
;MANTPAFLTLRKNRDEVGNREVPIRRALVGLVALFLLAGLLNLFGQRPGSSEASSSAASIKLYAPSRVRSGLYYQARFTIDAHSDVKNAMLVLAPGWLESTTINTIEPSPIGEASRNGNLVLTLGHIPAGKTYILFMQLQVNPTNIGRRSQDVALYDGSTLLTTIDRDITIFP
;
A
#
# COMPACT_ATOMS: atom_id res chain seq x y z
N MET A 1 -39.16 -54.79 31.28
CA MET A 1 -38.09 -53.97 30.70
C MET A 1 -38.66 -53.31 29.44
N ALA A 2 -38.80 -52.00 29.43
CA ALA A 2 -39.32 -51.26 28.27
C ALA A 2 -38.26 -51.21 27.17
N ASN A 3 -38.54 -51.77 25.99
CA ASN A 3 -37.71 -51.69 24.82
C ASN A 3 -37.64 -50.24 24.37
N THR A 4 -36.44 -49.64 24.43
CA THR A 4 -36.20 -48.31 23.93
C THR A 4 -36.44 -48.31 22.40
N PRO A 5 -37.31 -47.47 21.86
CA PRO A 5 -37.57 -47.40 20.41
C PRO A 5 -36.28 -47.14 19.62
N ALA A 6 -36.12 -47.81 18.49
CA ALA A 6 -34.91 -47.72 17.65
C ALA A 6 -34.52 -46.31 17.18
N PHE A 7 -35.50 -45.39 17.13
CA PHE A 7 -35.25 -43.99 16.76
C PHE A 7 -34.59 -43.14 17.86
N LEU A 8 -34.56 -43.65 19.11
CA LEU A 8 -33.88 -43.02 20.22
C LEU A 8 -32.43 -43.49 20.37
N THR A 9 -31.97 -44.45 19.59
CA THR A 9 -30.57 -44.87 19.53
C THR A 9 -29.77 -44.00 18.54
N LEU A 10 -29.84 -42.69 18.73
CA LEU A 10 -29.00 -41.72 18.00
C LEU A 10 -27.48 -41.91 18.20
N ARG A 11 -27.08 -42.76 19.15
CA ARG A 11 -25.66 -43.08 19.38
C ARG A 11 -25.01 -43.85 18.22
N LYS A 12 -25.73 -44.76 17.57
CA LYS A 12 -25.17 -45.59 16.49
C LYS A 12 -24.78 -44.80 15.24
N ASN A 13 -25.55 -43.77 14.91
CA ASN A 13 -25.21 -42.90 13.76
C ASN A 13 -24.11 -41.87 14.06
N ARG A 14 -23.78 -41.63 15.32
CA ARG A 14 -22.73 -40.70 15.73
C ARG A 14 -21.35 -41.34 15.75
N ASP A 15 -21.29 -42.64 15.98
CA ASP A 15 -20.03 -43.38 16.06
C ASP A 15 -19.54 -43.89 14.70
N GLU A 16 -20.42 -43.87 13.67
CA GLU A 16 -20.10 -44.13 12.27
C GLU A 16 -19.68 -42.87 11.50
N VAL A 17 -19.31 -41.78 12.18
CA VAL A 17 -18.59 -40.67 11.57
C VAL A 17 -17.32 -41.27 10.96
N GLY A 18 -17.35 -41.45 9.65
CA GLY A 18 -16.32 -42.18 8.93
C GLY A 18 -14.94 -41.64 9.28
N ASN A 19 -13.96 -42.51 9.45
CA ASN A 19 -12.57 -42.21 9.79
C ASN A 19 -11.95 -41.06 8.92
N ARG A 20 -12.62 -40.65 7.85
CA ARG A 20 -12.21 -39.56 6.96
C ARG A 20 -12.70 -38.19 7.40
N GLU A 21 -13.80 -38.08 8.14
CA GLU A 21 -14.37 -36.78 8.55
C GLU A 21 -13.51 -36.08 9.60
N VAL A 22 -12.91 -36.84 10.50
CA VAL A 22 -12.02 -36.27 11.53
C VAL A 22 -10.80 -35.57 10.93
N PRO A 23 -10.04 -36.18 10.00
CA PRO A 23 -8.89 -35.53 9.40
C PRO A 23 -9.32 -34.35 8.53
N ILE A 24 -10.44 -34.42 7.79
CA ILE A 24 -10.96 -33.30 6.99
C ILE A 24 -11.31 -32.13 7.90
N ARG A 25 -12.02 -32.37 9.00
CA ARG A 25 -12.37 -31.33 9.96
C ARG A 25 -11.14 -30.68 10.59
N ARG A 26 -10.13 -31.48 10.95
CA ARG A 26 -8.85 -30.97 11.48
C ARG A 26 -8.11 -30.14 10.44
N ALA A 27 -8.10 -30.56 9.18
CA ALA A 27 -7.49 -29.81 8.08
C ALA A 27 -8.20 -28.46 7.86
N LEU A 28 -9.53 -28.42 7.87
CA LEU A 28 -10.31 -27.18 7.75
C LEU A 28 -10.04 -26.22 8.92
N VAL A 29 -10.03 -26.74 10.15
CA VAL A 29 -9.70 -25.92 11.33
C VAL A 29 -8.27 -25.41 11.25
N GLY A 30 -7.32 -26.24 10.82
CA GLY A 30 -5.93 -25.84 10.59
C GLY A 30 -5.79 -24.75 9.53
N LEU A 31 -6.53 -24.83 8.42
CA LEU A 31 -6.55 -23.84 7.36
C LEU A 31 -7.11 -22.50 7.86
N VAL A 32 -8.21 -22.53 8.60
CA VAL A 32 -8.78 -21.31 9.22
C VAL A 32 -7.80 -20.71 10.22
N ALA A 33 -7.17 -21.54 11.06
CA ALA A 33 -6.18 -21.06 12.03
C ALA A 33 -4.97 -20.41 11.34
N LEU A 34 -4.51 -20.99 10.23
CA LEU A 34 -3.41 -20.44 9.43
C LEU A 34 -3.79 -19.10 8.78
N PHE A 35 -5.02 -18.99 8.28
CA PHE A 35 -5.55 -17.73 7.74
C PHE A 35 -5.65 -16.64 8.82
N LEU A 36 -6.15 -16.99 10.01
CA LEU A 36 -6.21 -16.08 11.14
C LEU A 36 -4.82 -15.65 11.60
N LEU A 37 -3.87 -16.57 11.63
CA LEU A 37 -2.48 -16.27 11.95
C LEU A 37 -1.85 -15.32 10.93
N ALA A 38 -2.12 -15.52 9.64
CA ALA A 38 -1.68 -14.61 8.58
C ALA A 38 -2.25 -13.19 8.77
N GLY A 39 -3.53 -13.08 9.17
CA GLY A 39 -4.16 -11.81 9.54
C GLY A 39 -3.51 -11.18 10.77
N LEU A 40 -3.26 -11.96 11.82
CA LEU A 40 -2.61 -11.50 13.05
C LEU A 40 -1.18 -11.00 12.81
N LEU A 41 -0.45 -11.64 11.89
CA LEU A 41 0.87 -11.21 11.45
C LEU A 41 0.84 -9.99 10.50
N ASN A 42 -0.33 -9.39 10.31
CA ASN A 42 -0.52 -8.23 9.44
C ASN A 42 -0.01 -8.45 7.99
N LEU A 43 -0.21 -9.67 7.45
CA LEU A 43 0.23 -9.97 6.08
C LEU A 43 -0.56 -9.17 5.02
N PHE A 44 -1.83 -8.86 5.33
CA PHE A 44 -2.76 -8.13 4.45
C PHE A 44 -2.93 -6.66 4.85
N GLY A 45 -2.25 -6.21 5.91
CA GLY A 45 -2.37 -4.85 6.42
C GLY A 45 -1.37 -3.88 5.81
N GLN A 46 -1.53 -2.61 6.15
CA GLN A 46 -0.60 -1.57 5.75
C GLN A 46 0.78 -1.84 6.36
N ARG A 47 1.78 -1.94 5.50
CA ARG A 47 3.19 -2.02 5.91
C ARG A 47 3.90 -0.78 5.36
N PRO A 48 4.17 0.21 6.21
CA PRO A 48 4.98 1.34 5.79
C PRO A 48 6.38 0.86 5.44
N GLY A 49 6.92 1.40 4.37
CA GLY A 49 8.26 1.13 3.90
C GLY A 49 8.91 2.41 3.41
N SER A 50 10.22 2.42 3.32
CA SER A 50 10.95 3.52 2.70
C SER A 50 11.56 3.05 1.40
N SER A 51 11.47 3.90 0.39
CA SER A 51 12.20 3.80 -0.87
C SER A 51 13.01 5.07 -1.02
N GLU A 52 14.22 4.97 -1.49
CA GLU A 52 15.09 6.13 -1.67
C GLU A 52 15.89 6.03 -2.95
N ALA A 53 16.19 7.18 -3.52
CA ALA A 53 17.06 7.32 -4.67
C ALA A 53 17.87 8.60 -4.53
N SER A 54 19.09 8.58 -5.03
CA SER A 54 20.03 9.68 -4.87
C SER A 54 20.79 9.94 -6.16
N SER A 55 21.09 11.20 -6.37
CA SER A 55 22.02 11.67 -7.40
C SER A 55 23.06 12.62 -6.77
N SER A 56 23.97 13.14 -7.59
CA SER A 56 24.93 14.15 -7.13
C SER A 56 24.26 15.47 -6.73
N ALA A 57 23.08 15.78 -7.30
CA ALA A 57 22.38 17.05 -7.08
C ALA A 57 21.39 16.98 -5.91
N ALA A 58 20.67 15.87 -5.74
CA ALA A 58 19.67 15.72 -4.69
C ALA A 58 19.39 14.24 -4.39
N SER A 59 18.87 13.97 -3.21
CA SER A 59 18.26 12.67 -2.87
C SER A 59 16.79 12.83 -2.55
N ILE A 60 16.03 11.78 -2.82
CA ILE A 60 14.62 11.69 -2.46
C ILE A 60 14.37 10.42 -1.68
N LYS A 61 13.67 10.55 -0.56
CA LYS A 61 13.20 9.44 0.27
C LYS A 61 11.69 9.49 0.36
N LEU A 62 11.05 8.39 0.00
CA LEU A 62 9.62 8.21 0.10
C LEU A 62 9.29 7.21 1.20
N TYR A 63 8.51 7.65 2.18
CA TYR A 63 7.94 6.79 3.21
C TYR A 63 6.44 6.63 2.95
N ALA A 64 6.04 5.45 2.49
CA ALA A 64 4.66 5.13 2.17
C ALA A 64 4.43 3.61 2.23
N PRO A 65 3.21 3.12 2.47
CA PRO A 65 2.94 1.69 2.47
C PRO A 65 3.12 1.10 1.07
N SER A 66 3.72 -0.10 0.99
CA SER A 66 3.77 -0.90 -0.23
C SER A 66 2.54 -1.80 -0.40
N ARG A 67 1.73 -1.91 0.67
CA ARG A 67 0.49 -2.68 0.71
C ARG A 67 -0.55 -1.90 1.47
N VAL A 68 -1.78 -1.88 0.94
CA VAL A 68 -2.92 -1.19 1.53
C VAL A 68 -4.19 -1.96 1.20
N ARG A 69 -5.23 -1.82 2.01
CA ARG A 69 -6.56 -2.34 1.69
C ARG A 69 -7.38 -1.28 0.98
N SER A 70 -8.26 -1.72 0.09
CA SER A 70 -9.24 -0.85 -0.56
C SER A 70 -10.08 -0.11 0.48
N GLY A 71 -10.51 1.11 0.17
CA GLY A 71 -11.29 1.96 1.08
C GLY A 71 -10.49 2.64 2.20
N LEU A 72 -9.23 2.27 2.45
CA LEU A 72 -8.45 2.86 3.53
C LEU A 72 -7.69 4.11 3.11
N TYR A 73 -7.39 4.93 4.13
CA TYR A 73 -6.48 6.05 4.03
C TYR A 73 -5.05 5.60 4.25
N TYR A 74 -4.12 6.25 3.54
CA TYR A 74 -2.69 6.14 3.84
C TYR A 74 -1.99 7.48 3.61
N GLN A 75 -0.82 7.61 4.21
CA GLN A 75 0.03 8.78 4.06
C GLN A 75 1.29 8.42 3.28
N ALA A 76 1.66 9.29 2.36
CA ALA A 76 2.97 9.31 1.73
C ALA A 76 3.74 10.54 2.21
N ARG A 77 5.01 10.34 2.63
CA ARG A 77 5.93 11.41 2.99
C ARG A 77 7.12 11.39 2.07
N PHE A 78 7.32 12.47 1.35
CA PHE A 78 8.48 12.69 0.50
C PHE A 78 9.46 13.60 1.24
N THR A 79 10.69 13.17 1.39
CA THR A 79 11.79 13.96 1.94
C THR A 79 12.81 14.16 0.84
N ILE A 80 13.06 15.39 0.46
CA ILE A 80 14.00 15.77 -0.61
C ILE A 80 15.14 16.53 0.04
N ASP A 81 16.35 15.99 -0.05
CA ASP A 81 17.56 16.63 0.44
C ASP A 81 18.35 17.15 -0.76
N ALA A 82 18.49 18.48 -0.86
CA ALA A 82 19.23 19.13 -1.93
C ALA A 82 20.72 19.16 -1.61
N HIS A 83 21.55 18.43 -2.36
CA HIS A 83 23.00 18.45 -2.23
C HIS A 83 23.61 19.66 -2.96
N SER A 84 22.98 20.09 -4.04
CA SER A 84 23.26 21.33 -4.77
C SER A 84 22.01 22.18 -4.87
N ASP A 85 22.13 23.39 -5.38
CA ASP A 85 21.00 24.31 -5.56
C ASP A 85 20.03 23.77 -6.60
N VAL A 86 18.79 23.45 -6.18
CA VAL A 86 17.70 22.99 -7.06
C VAL A 86 16.77 24.17 -7.32
N LYS A 87 16.88 24.78 -8.50
CA LYS A 87 16.22 26.06 -8.80
C LYS A 87 14.71 25.95 -8.95
N ASN A 88 14.25 24.85 -9.51
CA ASN A 88 12.83 24.60 -9.74
C ASN A 88 12.51 23.11 -9.55
N ALA A 89 12.44 22.71 -8.28
CA ALA A 89 12.11 21.33 -7.92
C ALA A 89 10.71 20.96 -8.37
N MET A 90 10.61 19.88 -9.12
CA MET A 90 9.33 19.31 -9.55
C MET A 90 9.29 17.83 -9.19
N LEU A 91 8.22 17.42 -8.51
CA LEU A 91 7.92 16.04 -8.18
C LEU A 91 6.91 15.50 -9.19
N VAL A 92 7.29 14.47 -9.93
CA VAL A 92 6.44 13.83 -10.94
C VAL A 92 6.03 12.47 -10.43
N LEU A 93 4.72 12.25 -10.31
CA LEU A 93 4.12 11.04 -9.79
C LEU A 93 3.44 10.27 -10.92
N ALA A 94 3.74 8.97 -11.05
CA ALA A 94 3.16 8.09 -12.05
C ALA A 94 1.63 7.99 -11.93
N PRO A 95 0.90 7.59 -12.99
CA PRO A 95 -0.57 7.56 -12.99
C PRO A 95 -1.17 6.71 -11.85
N GLY A 96 -0.47 5.66 -11.42
CA GLY A 96 -0.95 4.79 -10.35
C GLY A 96 -1.11 5.45 -8.99
N TRP A 97 -0.57 6.67 -8.78
CA TRP A 97 -0.85 7.48 -7.61
C TRP A 97 -2.27 8.03 -7.59
N LEU A 98 -2.86 8.25 -8.78
CA LEU A 98 -4.18 8.85 -8.97
C LEU A 98 -5.23 7.83 -9.40
N GLU A 99 -4.80 6.69 -9.95
CA GLU A 99 -5.70 5.69 -10.48
C GLU A 99 -6.58 5.10 -9.40
N SER A 100 -7.87 5.48 -9.42
CA SER A 100 -8.86 5.09 -8.40
C SER A 100 -8.40 5.38 -6.97
N THR A 101 -7.70 6.50 -6.78
CA THR A 101 -7.21 7.00 -5.50
C THR A 101 -7.48 8.50 -5.44
N THR A 102 -8.01 8.97 -4.32
CA THR A 102 -8.28 10.39 -4.09
C THR A 102 -7.16 10.98 -3.24
N ILE A 103 -6.61 12.11 -3.65
CA ILE A 103 -5.73 12.93 -2.82
C ILE A 103 -6.61 13.81 -1.96
N ASN A 104 -6.52 13.68 -0.65
CA ASN A 104 -7.29 14.49 0.31
C ASN A 104 -6.55 15.76 0.69
N THR A 105 -5.24 15.64 0.96
CA THR A 105 -4.39 16.79 1.30
C THR A 105 -2.99 16.63 0.77
N ILE A 106 -2.37 17.76 0.44
CA ILE A 106 -0.95 17.91 0.13
C ILE A 106 -0.42 19.04 1.01
N GLU A 107 0.59 18.76 1.83
CA GLU A 107 1.13 19.73 2.79
C GLU A 107 2.67 19.67 2.80
N PRO A 108 3.37 20.81 2.60
CA PRO A 108 2.82 22.11 2.21
C PRO A 108 2.21 22.08 0.82
N SER A 109 1.30 23.01 0.55
CA SER A 109 0.71 23.14 -0.79
C SER A 109 1.80 23.41 -1.82
N PRO A 110 1.85 22.67 -2.93
CA PRO A 110 2.79 22.95 -4.01
C PRO A 110 2.51 24.32 -4.63
N ILE A 111 3.54 24.93 -5.21
CA ILE A 111 3.43 26.22 -5.90
C ILE A 111 2.55 26.09 -7.15
N GLY A 112 2.56 24.93 -7.79
CA GLY A 112 1.73 24.62 -8.95
C GLY A 112 1.52 23.13 -9.10
N GLU A 113 0.38 22.80 -9.71
CA GLU A 113 -0.02 21.44 -10.05
C GLU A 113 -0.35 21.37 -11.53
N ALA A 114 0.10 20.32 -12.20
CA ALA A 114 -0.19 20.06 -13.61
C ALA A 114 -0.35 18.57 -13.86
N SER A 115 -1.07 18.22 -14.92
CA SER A 115 -1.08 16.87 -15.46
C SER A 115 -0.30 16.85 -16.77
N ARG A 116 0.64 15.92 -16.89
CA ARG A 116 1.42 15.72 -18.11
C ARG A 116 1.53 14.24 -18.43
N ASN A 117 0.99 13.84 -19.57
CA ASN A 117 1.00 12.44 -20.03
C ASN A 117 0.45 11.45 -18.97
N GLY A 118 -0.60 11.84 -18.24
CA GLY A 118 -1.19 11.05 -17.15
C GLY A 118 -0.46 11.11 -15.81
N ASN A 119 0.73 11.70 -15.75
CA ASN A 119 1.46 11.93 -14.50
C ASN A 119 0.96 13.20 -13.81
N LEU A 120 0.98 13.18 -12.47
CA LEU A 120 0.81 14.39 -11.67
C LEU A 120 2.17 15.07 -11.49
N VAL A 121 2.25 16.34 -11.84
CA VAL A 121 3.44 17.17 -11.66
C VAL A 121 3.17 18.19 -10.56
N LEU A 122 3.92 18.10 -9.47
CA LEU A 122 3.87 19.06 -8.36
C LEU A 122 5.11 19.95 -8.42
N THR A 123 4.90 21.25 -8.62
CA THR A 123 5.98 22.23 -8.58
C THR A 123 6.21 22.65 -7.12
N LEU A 124 7.40 22.35 -6.61
CA LEU A 124 7.77 22.62 -5.21
C LEU A 124 8.56 23.93 -5.08
N GLY A 125 9.14 24.42 -6.19
CA GLY A 125 9.92 25.64 -6.23
C GLY A 125 11.41 25.43 -5.92
N HIS A 126 12.04 26.47 -5.41
CA HIS A 126 13.47 26.50 -5.13
C HIS A 126 13.80 25.79 -3.80
N ILE A 127 14.73 24.84 -3.85
CA ILE A 127 15.29 24.19 -2.67
C ILE A 127 16.81 24.50 -2.64
N PRO A 128 17.26 25.36 -1.72
CA PRO A 128 18.68 25.72 -1.63
C PRO A 128 19.57 24.53 -1.27
N ALA A 129 20.82 24.56 -1.72
CA ALA A 129 21.81 23.55 -1.36
C ALA A 129 21.90 23.34 0.17
N GLY A 130 21.97 22.10 0.61
CA GLY A 130 22.03 21.71 2.01
C GLY A 130 20.69 21.85 2.77
N LYS A 131 19.58 22.13 2.07
CA LYS A 131 18.24 22.19 2.68
C LYS A 131 17.41 20.95 2.35
N THR A 132 16.51 20.62 3.28
CA THR A 132 15.56 19.53 3.16
C THR A 132 14.16 20.11 2.93
N TYR A 133 13.45 19.55 1.95
CA TYR A 133 12.03 19.82 1.71
C TYR A 133 11.24 18.56 2.05
N ILE A 134 10.16 18.72 2.83
CA ILE A 134 9.30 17.60 3.23
C ILE A 134 7.89 17.87 2.73
N LEU A 135 7.33 16.91 1.99
CA LEU A 135 5.95 16.95 1.48
C LEU A 135 5.18 15.76 2.05
N PHE A 136 4.00 16.03 2.58
CA PHE A 136 3.05 15.01 3.01
C PHE A 136 1.87 14.98 2.05
N MET A 137 1.44 13.77 1.69
CA MET A 137 0.22 13.53 0.94
C MET A 137 -0.65 12.56 1.70
N GLN A 138 -1.93 12.89 1.90
CA GLN A 138 -2.94 11.97 2.41
C GLN A 138 -3.79 11.47 1.25
N LEU A 139 -3.85 10.18 1.10
CA LEU A 139 -4.52 9.51 0.00
C LEU A 139 -5.57 8.54 0.53
N GLN A 140 -6.67 8.42 -0.21
CA GLN A 140 -7.72 7.46 0.05
C GLN A 140 -7.88 6.54 -1.16
N VAL A 141 -7.74 5.25 -0.95
CA VAL A 141 -7.98 4.24 -1.99
C VAL A 141 -9.48 4.04 -2.15
N ASN A 142 -9.99 4.08 -3.37
CA ASN A 142 -11.39 3.76 -3.62
C ASN A 142 -11.70 2.30 -3.24
N PRO A 143 -12.89 2.02 -2.66
CA PRO A 143 -13.26 0.67 -2.23
C PRO A 143 -13.24 -0.39 -3.33
N THR A 144 -13.36 0.02 -4.59
CA THR A 144 -13.35 -0.87 -5.76
C THR A 144 -11.96 -1.06 -6.37
N ASN A 145 -10.94 -0.31 -5.89
CA ASN A 145 -9.58 -0.40 -6.42
C ASN A 145 -8.86 -1.59 -5.79
N ILE A 146 -8.54 -2.58 -6.62
CA ILE A 146 -7.84 -3.81 -6.22
C ILE A 146 -6.74 -4.08 -7.25
N GLY A 147 -5.62 -4.63 -6.81
CA GLY A 147 -4.53 -5.05 -7.67
C GLY A 147 -3.24 -4.30 -7.41
N ARG A 148 -2.33 -4.35 -8.39
CA ARG A 148 -1.01 -3.71 -8.32
C ARG A 148 -1.00 -2.46 -9.20
N ARG A 149 -0.41 -1.38 -8.68
CA ARG A 149 -0.25 -0.11 -9.39
C ARG A 149 1.19 0.37 -9.27
N SER A 150 1.73 0.88 -10.37
CA SER A 150 3.01 1.58 -10.34
C SER A 150 2.84 2.91 -9.61
N GLN A 151 3.71 3.17 -8.64
CA GLN A 151 3.79 4.42 -7.91
C GLN A 151 5.20 5.02 -8.04
N ASP A 152 5.70 5.02 -9.27
CA ASP A 152 7.01 5.61 -9.55
C ASP A 152 6.99 7.11 -9.27
N VAL A 153 8.14 7.61 -8.85
CA VAL A 153 8.34 9.00 -8.48
C VAL A 153 9.62 9.49 -9.14
N ALA A 154 9.55 10.63 -9.82
CA ALA A 154 10.72 11.26 -10.40
C ALA A 154 10.88 12.68 -9.86
N LEU A 155 12.10 13.05 -9.52
CA LEU A 155 12.48 14.38 -9.09
C LEU A 155 13.22 15.09 -10.23
N TYR A 156 12.79 16.30 -10.54
CA TYR A 156 13.39 17.13 -11.57
C TYR A 156 13.84 18.48 -11.01
N ASP A 157 14.83 19.08 -11.67
CA ASP A 157 15.10 20.51 -11.60
C ASP A 157 14.75 21.14 -12.96
N GLY A 158 13.62 21.81 -13.04
CA GLY A 158 13.04 22.28 -14.30
C GLY A 158 12.79 21.11 -15.27
N SER A 159 13.55 21.06 -16.36
CA SER A 159 13.47 19.96 -17.35
C SER A 159 14.48 18.83 -17.11
N THR A 160 15.39 18.99 -16.18
CA THR A 160 16.46 18.04 -15.92
C THR A 160 16.04 16.99 -14.89
N LEU A 161 16.04 15.71 -15.28
CA LEU A 161 15.79 14.62 -14.36
C LEU A 161 16.98 14.48 -13.40
N LEU A 162 16.69 14.51 -12.09
CA LEU A 162 17.69 14.34 -11.05
C LEU A 162 17.78 12.87 -10.62
N THR A 163 16.63 12.28 -10.25
CA THR A 163 16.59 10.88 -9.80
C THR A 163 15.17 10.33 -9.87
N THR A 164 15.04 8.99 -9.83
CA THR A 164 13.75 8.26 -9.84
C THR A 164 13.69 7.20 -8.76
N ILE A 165 12.52 6.98 -8.21
CA ILE A 165 12.17 5.83 -7.37
C ILE A 165 11.18 4.98 -8.14
N ASP A 166 11.54 3.75 -8.44
CA ASP A 166 10.64 2.75 -9.02
C ASP A 166 9.98 1.96 -7.90
N ARG A 167 8.66 1.99 -7.83
CA ARG A 167 7.92 1.26 -6.81
C ARG A 167 6.52 0.90 -7.26
N ASP A 168 5.97 -0.10 -6.60
CA ASP A 168 4.58 -0.51 -6.73
C ASP A 168 3.85 -0.49 -5.39
N ILE A 169 2.54 -0.31 -5.46
CA ILE A 169 1.62 -0.57 -4.37
C ILE A 169 0.73 -1.75 -4.71
N THR A 170 0.49 -2.64 -3.74
CA THR A 170 -0.49 -3.72 -3.85
C THR A 170 -1.71 -3.37 -3.02
N ILE A 171 -2.88 -3.36 -3.65
CA ILE A 171 -4.16 -3.01 -3.03
C ILE A 171 -4.97 -4.31 -2.88
N PHE A 172 -5.26 -4.66 -1.62
CA PHE A 172 -6.09 -5.82 -1.28
C PHE A 172 -7.55 -5.41 -1.09
N PRO A 173 -8.48 -6.36 -1.27
CA PRO A 173 -9.89 -6.16 -0.95
C PRO A 173 -10.14 -5.77 0.50
#